data_127a16cd28bf375c786142bb2e61a465
#
_entry.id   127a16cd28bf375c786142bb2e61a465
#
_cell.length_a   1.000
_cell.length_b   1.000
_cell.length_c   1.000
_cell.angle_alpha   90.00
_cell.angle_beta   90.00
_cell.angle_gamma   90.00
#
_symmetry.space_group_name_H-M   'P 1'
#
loop_
_entity.id
_entity.type
_entity.pdbx_description
1 polymer ?
#
loop_
_entity_poly.entity_id
_entity_poly.type
_entity_poly.pdbx_seq_one_letter_code
_entity_poly.pdbx_strand_id
1 'polypeptide(L)'
;SIGDLQASLQRQRAQHGRELATVQTDYIQKLEREKERTAYLQKWTERACGWFPLFADAMRMERYCHSAGFTPEQTDRLFTFQPLEYSGNLYSEGHKRALSVTGATAQMGIEQGEKGKRFVLRINGKNILDWFREQFERLLRRIRPTIQQPQRKNKGFKL
;
A
#
# COMPACT_ATOMS: atom_id res chain seq x y z
N SER A 1 28.42 -60.58 -3.67
CA SER A 1 27.84 -61.12 -4.89
C SER A 1 26.91 -60.12 -5.56
N ILE A 2 26.60 -60.36 -6.78
CA ILE A 2 25.67 -59.47 -7.59
C ILE A 2 24.28 -59.44 -6.96
N GLY A 3 23.80 -60.56 -6.38
CA GLY A 3 22.51 -60.62 -5.72
C GLY A 3 22.44 -59.74 -4.47
N ASP A 4 23.52 -59.68 -3.69
CA ASP A 4 23.56 -58.80 -2.51
C ASP A 4 23.58 -57.34 -2.83
N LEU A 5 24.29 -56.96 -3.90
CA LEU A 5 24.30 -55.58 -4.40
C LEU A 5 22.92 -55.17 -4.92
N GLN A 6 22.22 -56.01 -5.65
CA GLN A 6 20.86 -55.75 -6.12
C GLN A 6 19.87 -55.59 -4.99
N ALA A 7 19.95 -56.43 -3.96
CA ALA A 7 19.12 -56.32 -2.77
C ALA A 7 19.39 -55.03 -2.01
N SER A 8 20.67 -54.64 -1.89
CA SER A 8 21.04 -53.39 -1.25
C SER A 8 20.48 -52.16 -2.00
N LEU A 9 20.59 -52.16 -3.34
CA LEU A 9 20.05 -51.10 -4.18
C LEU A 9 18.54 -51.00 -4.08
N GLN A 10 17.82 -52.11 -4.04
CA GLN A 10 16.39 -52.14 -3.87
C GLN A 10 15.98 -51.57 -2.52
N ARG A 11 16.67 -51.89 -1.44
CA ARG A 11 16.44 -51.32 -0.11
C ARG A 11 16.64 -49.80 -0.09
N GLN A 12 17.70 -49.32 -0.71
CA GLN A 12 17.98 -47.90 -0.79
C GLN A 12 16.89 -47.15 -1.57
N ARG A 13 16.45 -47.72 -2.69
CA ARG A 13 15.35 -47.13 -3.48
C ARG A 13 14.02 -47.09 -2.70
N ALA A 14 13.72 -48.17 -2.00
CA ALA A 14 12.51 -48.23 -1.17
C ALA A 14 12.56 -47.24 0.00
N GLN A 15 13.74 -47.09 0.65
CA GLN A 15 13.93 -46.12 1.70
C GLN A 15 13.83 -44.69 1.19
N HIS A 16 14.45 -44.39 0.04
CA HIS A 16 14.39 -43.07 -0.59
C HIS A 16 12.95 -42.70 -0.99
N GLY A 17 12.20 -43.67 -1.55
CA GLY A 17 10.78 -43.46 -1.86
C GLY A 17 9.91 -43.18 -0.65
N ARG A 18 10.19 -43.85 0.48
CA ARG A 18 9.49 -43.61 1.75
C ARG A 18 9.82 -42.22 2.32
N GLU A 19 11.08 -41.81 2.26
CA GLU A 19 11.53 -40.47 2.68
C GLU A 19 10.87 -39.38 1.85
N LEU A 20 10.80 -39.52 0.53
CA LEU A 20 10.12 -38.59 -0.35
C LEU A 20 8.61 -38.51 -0.05
N ALA A 21 7.96 -39.65 0.17
CA ALA A 21 6.54 -39.68 0.53
C ALA A 21 6.28 -38.98 1.85
N THR A 22 7.16 -39.15 2.85
CA THR A 22 7.06 -38.45 4.13
C THR A 22 7.21 -36.95 3.97
N VAL A 23 8.19 -36.49 3.18
CA VAL A 23 8.41 -35.06 2.90
C VAL A 23 7.21 -34.47 2.19
N GLN A 24 6.65 -35.17 1.21
CA GLN A 24 5.44 -34.70 0.51
C GLN A 24 4.23 -34.61 1.43
N THR A 25 4.04 -35.61 2.30
CA THR A 25 2.94 -35.60 3.27
C THR A 25 3.09 -34.43 4.24
N ASP A 26 4.29 -34.20 4.78
CA ASP A 26 4.56 -33.07 5.68
C ASP A 26 4.30 -31.73 4.98
N TYR A 27 4.72 -31.60 3.72
CA TYR A 27 4.48 -30.40 2.93
C TYR A 27 2.99 -30.13 2.73
N ILE A 28 2.23 -31.15 2.36
CA ILE A 28 0.78 -31.05 2.18
C ILE A 28 0.09 -30.66 3.49
N GLN A 29 0.48 -31.27 4.61
CA GLN A 29 -0.06 -30.92 5.92
C GLN A 29 0.22 -29.47 6.30
N LYS A 30 1.44 -28.97 6.02
CA LYS A 30 1.79 -27.56 6.23
C LYS A 30 0.93 -26.63 5.39
N LEU A 31 0.73 -26.96 4.11
CA LEU A 31 -0.13 -26.17 3.22
C LEU A 31 -1.57 -26.11 3.70
N GLU A 32 -2.12 -27.25 4.16
CA GLU A 32 -3.46 -27.31 4.70
C GLU A 32 -3.62 -26.47 5.97
N ARG A 33 -2.65 -26.53 6.89
CA ARG A 33 -2.62 -25.70 8.09
C ARG A 33 -2.57 -24.20 7.75
N GLU A 34 -1.74 -23.83 6.78
CA GLU A 34 -1.66 -22.44 6.33
C GLU A 34 -2.96 -21.97 5.69
N LYS A 35 -3.60 -22.79 4.88
CA LYS A 35 -4.91 -22.48 4.28
C LYS A 35 -5.99 -22.31 5.36
N GLU A 36 -6.03 -23.18 6.34
CA GLU A 36 -6.97 -23.07 7.46
C GLU A 36 -6.73 -21.81 8.28
N ARG A 37 -5.47 -21.49 8.56
CA ARG A 37 -5.08 -20.28 9.27
C ARG A 37 -5.46 -19.04 8.49
N THR A 38 -5.19 -19.03 7.18
CA THR A 38 -5.53 -17.90 6.30
C THR A 38 -7.04 -17.70 6.25
N ALA A 39 -7.81 -18.77 6.09
CA ALA A 39 -9.26 -18.72 6.10
C ALA A 39 -9.82 -18.20 7.43
N TYR A 40 -9.26 -18.65 8.55
CA TYR A 40 -9.63 -18.17 9.88
C TYR A 40 -9.36 -16.68 10.05
N LEU A 41 -8.14 -16.22 9.67
CA LEU A 41 -7.76 -14.82 9.76
C LEU A 41 -8.62 -13.94 8.83
N GLN A 42 -8.95 -14.44 7.66
CA GLN A 42 -9.84 -13.74 6.73
C GLN A 42 -11.24 -13.55 7.30
N LYS A 43 -11.82 -14.60 7.88
CA LYS A 43 -13.11 -14.50 8.55
C LYS A 43 -13.07 -13.55 9.74
N TRP A 44 -11.98 -13.58 10.50
CA TRP A 44 -11.80 -12.69 11.63
C TRP A 44 -11.69 -11.24 11.18
N THR A 45 -10.95 -10.97 10.09
CA THR A 45 -10.83 -9.65 9.49
C THR A 45 -12.19 -9.13 9.03
N GLU A 46 -12.99 -9.95 8.37
CA GLU A 46 -14.35 -9.59 7.95
C GLU A 46 -15.23 -9.21 9.16
N ARG A 47 -15.15 -9.97 10.24
CA ARG A 47 -15.86 -9.64 11.47
C ARG A 47 -15.38 -8.33 12.09
N ALA A 48 -14.08 -8.16 12.18
CA ALA A 48 -13.48 -6.92 12.72
C ALA A 48 -13.92 -5.70 11.93
N CYS A 49 -13.94 -5.79 10.60
CA CYS A 49 -14.43 -4.72 9.73
C CYS A 49 -15.93 -4.43 9.96
N GLY A 50 -16.73 -5.46 10.21
CA GLY A 50 -18.15 -5.30 10.52
C GLY A 50 -18.40 -4.67 11.89
N TRP A 51 -17.62 -5.08 12.91
CA TRP A 51 -17.77 -4.53 14.26
C TRP A 51 -17.14 -3.15 14.41
N PHE A 52 -16.02 -2.94 13.73
CA PHE A 52 -15.25 -1.70 13.81
C PHE A 52 -15.05 -1.13 12.41
N PRO A 53 -15.97 -0.30 11.94
CA PRO A 53 -15.84 0.30 10.59
C PRO A 53 -14.53 1.06 10.38
N LEU A 54 -13.99 1.65 11.44
CA LEU A 54 -12.70 2.34 11.38
C LEU A 54 -11.53 1.38 11.04
N PHE A 55 -11.67 0.10 11.39
CA PHE A 55 -10.67 -0.91 11.02
C PHE A 55 -10.60 -1.13 9.51
N ALA A 56 -11.76 -1.19 8.86
CA ALA A 56 -11.82 -1.27 7.39
C ALA A 56 -11.21 -0.03 6.73
N ASP A 57 -11.48 1.13 7.28
CA ASP A 57 -10.92 2.38 6.78
C ASP A 57 -9.39 2.45 7.01
N ALA A 58 -8.89 1.89 8.10
CA ALA A 58 -7.44 1.77 8.32
C ALA A 58 -6.77 0.93 7.24
N MET A 59 -7.38 -0.18 6.84
CA MET A 59 -6.85 -1.01 5.75
C MET A 59 -6.82 -0.25 4.41
N ARG A 60 -7.86 0.52 4.14
CA ARG A 60 -7.93 1.39 2.96
C ARG A 60 -6.80 2.44 3.00
N MET A 61 -6.62 3.09 4.13
CA MET A 61 -5.61 4.13 4.31
C MET A 61 -4.18 3.57 4.22
N GLU A 62 -3.94 2.38 4.76
CA GLU A 62 -2.64 1.72 4.62
C GLU A 62 -2.28 1.50 3.15
N ARG A 63 -3.22 0.98 2.36
CA ARG A 63 -3.02 0.80 0.91
C ARG A 63 -2.77 2.13 0.21
N TYR A 64 -3.50 3.16 0.60
CA TYR A 64 -3.32 4.50 0.07
C TYR A 64 -1.92 5.04 0.37
N CYS A 65 -1.43 4.90 1.59
CA CYS A 65 -0.09 5.31 1.98
C CYS A 65 0.99 4.62 1.15
N HIS A 66 0.87 3.31 0.95
CA HIS A 66 1.81 2.56 0.12
C HIS A 66 1.76 3.03 -1.33
N SER A 67 0.58 3.25 -1.88
CA SER A 67 0.39 3.77 -3.23
C SER A 67 0.98 5.17 -3.41
N ALA A 68 0.87 6.02 -2.40
CA ALA A 68 1.43 7.36 -2.41
C ALA A 68 2.96 7.39 -2.33
N GLY A 69 3.58 6.34 -1.82
CA GLY A 69 5.03 6.21 -1.76
C GLY A 69 5.63 6.11 -0.38
N PHE A 70 4.83 6.00 0.67
CA PHE A 70 5.33 5.77 2.02
C PHE A 70 5.81 4.33 2.19
N THR A 71 6.93 4.16 2.86
CA THR A 71 7.43 2.82 3.21
C THR A 71 6.55 2.18 4.28
N PRO A 72 6.61 0.84 4.48
CA PRO A 72 5.88 0.19 5.57
C PRO A 72 6.21 0.79 6.95
N GLU A 73 7.47 1.11 7.22
CA GLU A 73 7.90 1.72 8.48
C GLU A 73 7.33 3.12 8.65
N GLN A 74 7.33 3.92 7.59
CA GLN A 74 6.71 5.25 7.59
C GLN A 74 5.21 5.16 7.83
N THR A 75 4.54 4.21 7.18
CA THR A 75 3.11 3.97 7.35
C THR A 75 2.78 3.57 8.78
N ASP A 76 3.55 2.66 9.38
CA ASP A 76 3.39 2.28 10.77
C ASP A 76 3.51 3.48 11.71
N ARG A 77 4.48 4.35 11.45
CA ARG A 77 4.66 5.57 12.23
C ARG A 77 3.49 6.54 12.08
N LEU A 78 2.96 6.68 10.86
CA LEU A 78 1.76 7.51 10.63
C LEU A 78 0.56 7.03 11.44
N PHE A 79 0.36 5.71 11.54
CA PHE A 79 -0.72 5.13 12.34
C PHE A 79 -0.55 5.29 13.85
N THR A 80 0.61 5.75 14.33
CA THR A 80 0.78 6.19 15.72
C THR A 80 0.34 7.63 15.96
N PHE A 81 -0.14 8.30 14.93
CA PHE A 81 -0.59 9.70 14.95
C PHE A 81 0.52 10.71 15.26
N GLN A 82 1.76 10.30 15.10
CA GLN A 82 2.91 11.19 15.23
C GLN A 82 3.23 11.84 13.90
N PRO A 83 3.66 13.12 13.90
CA PRO A 83 4.10 13.76 12.66
C PRO A 83 5.35 13.06 12.12
N LEU A 84 5.37 12.90 10.81
CA LEU A 84 6.48 12.30 10.06
C LEU A 84 7.02 13.33 9.07
N GLU A 85 8.30 13.63 9.16
CA GLU A 85 8.96 14.42 8.15
C GLU A 85 9.24 13.57 6.92
N TYR A 86 8.76 14.00 5.77
CA TYR A 86 8.87 13.26 4.53
C TYR A 86 9.60 14.06 3.45
N SER A 87 10.57 13.41 2.82
CA SER A 87 11.24 13.92 1.63
C SER A 87 11.34 12.80 0.62
N GLY A 88 10.91 13.05 -0.60
CA GLY A 88 10.87 12.06 -1.66
C GLY A 88 9.73 12.34 -2.62
N ASN A 89 9.32 11.33 -3.35
CA ASN A 89 8.23 11.44 -4.31
C ASN A 89 6.90 11.01 -3.68
N LEU A 90 5.87 11.80 -3.89
CA LEU A 90 4.49 11.45 -3.55
C LEU A 90 3.69 11.30 -4.83
N TYR A 91 3.05 10.14 -4.99
CA TYR A 91 2.26 9.81 -6.16
C TYR A 91 0.78 10.07 -5.92
N SER A 92 0.15 10.78 -6.85
CA SER A 92 -1.29 11.02 -6.86
C SER A 92 -1.97 10.15 -7.91
N GLU A 93 -2.83 9.24 -7.47
CA GLU A 93 -3.60 8.39 -8.38
C GLU A 93 -4.61 9.22 -9.19
N GLY A 94 -5.22 10.22 -8.57
CA GLY A 94 -6.18 11.09 -9.24
C GLY A 94 -5.59 11.89 -10.38
N HIS A 95 -4.34 12.30 -10.26
CA HIS A 95 -3.61 13.05 -11.29
C HIS A 95 -2.68 12.17 -12.13
N LYS A 96 -2.47 10.91 -11.73
CA LYS A 96 -1.54 9.95 -12.34
C LYS A 96 -0.12 10.52 -12.52
N ARG A 97 0.31 11.29 -11.53
CA ARG A 97 1.62 11.97 -11.52
C ARG A 97 2.21 11.96 -10.12
N ALA A 98 3.53 11.99 -10.07
CA ALA A 98 4.27 12.12 -8.82
C ALA A 98 4.82 13.55 -8.67
N LEU A 99 4.90 13.98 -7.42
CA LEU A 99 5.53 15.25 -7.02
C LEU A 99 6.71 14.96 -6.12
N SER A 100 7.81 15.65 -6.36
CA SER A 100 8.96 15.62 -5.45
C SER A 100 8.74 16.65 -4.33
N VAL A 101 8.88 16.21 -3.10
CA VAL A 101 8.73 17.06 -1.90
C VAL A 101 9.96 16.96 -1.02
N THR A 102 10.27 18.04 -0.31
CA THR A 102 11.38 18.10 0.63
C THR A 102 10.89 18.72 1.94
N GLY A 103 11.11 18.01 3.04
CA GLY A 103 10.79 18.50 4.37
C GLY A 103 9.30 18.71 4.62
N ALA A 104 8.43 17.96 3.96
CA ALA A 104 7.00 18.00 4.21
C ALA A 104 6.65 17.27 5.50
N THR A 105 5.66 17.76 6.23
CA THR A 105 5.16 17.10 7.43
C THR A 105 3.92 16.30 7.07
N ALA A 106 4.00 14.98 7.20
CA ALA A 106 2.86 14.08 7.04
C ALA A 106 2.31 13.70 8.42
N GLN A 107 1.01 13.71 8.55
CA GLN A 107 0.34 13.33 9.80
C GLN A 107 -0.99 12.66 9.51
N MET A 108 -1.24 11.57 10.22
CA MET A 108 -2.52 10.87 10.18
C MET A 108 -3.43 11.45 11.24
N GLY A 109 -4.71 11.58 10.89
CA GLY A 109 -5.74 11.98 11.83
C GLY A 109 -7.01 11.17 11.60
N ILE A 110 -7.98 11.40 12.45
CA ILE A 110 -9.31 10.82 12.33
C ILE A 110 -10.29 11.98 12.26
N GLU A 111 -11.16 11.97 11.25
CA GLU A 111 -12.20 12.98 11.09
C GLU A 111 -13.59 12.35 10.96
N GLN A 112 -14.62 13.13 11.23
CA GLN A 112 -16.00 12.72 11.05
C GLN A 112 -16.40 12.92 9.59
N GLY A 113 -16.68 11.82 8.88
CA GLY A 113 -17.21 11.84 7.53
C GLY A 113 -18.72 11.62 7.51
N GLU A 114 -19.32 11.66 6.33
CA GLU A 114 -20.77 11.42 6.14
C GLU A 114 -21.18 10.01 6.59
N LYS A 115 -20.30 9.03 6.40
CA LYS A 115 -20.52 7.62 6.74
C LYS A 115 -19.90 7.20 8.08
N GLY A 116 -19.48 8.14 8.92
CA GLY A 116 -18.84 7.88 10.18
C GLY A 116 -17.39 8.37 10.22
N LYS A 117 -16.67 7.94 11.25
CA LYS A 117 -15.26 8.30 11.41
C LYS A 117 -14.38 7.64 10.37
N ARG A 118 -13.41 8.38 9.87
CA ARG A 118 -12.43 7.87 8.88
C ARG A 118 -11.05 8.43 9.15
N PHE A 119 -10.05 7.72 8.67
CA PHE A 119 -8.68 8.21 8.66
C PHE A 119 -8.48 9.26 7.59
N VAL A 120 -7.71 10.26 7.90
CA VAL A 120 -7.28 11.30 6.97
C VAL A 120 -5.77 11.47 7.06
N LEU A 121 -5.12 11.51 5.89
CA LEU A 121 -3.70 11.82 5.80
C LEU A 121 -3.55 13.28 5.41
N ARG A 122 -2.80 14.04 6.20
CA ARG A 122 -2.54 15.46 5.98
C ARG A 122 -1.08 15.70 5.64
N ILE A 123 -0.85 16.50 4.63
CA ILE A 123 0.48 16.99 4.25
C ILE A 123 0.51 18.48 4.54
N ASN A 124 1.44 18.90 5.37
CA ASN A 124 1.56 20.30 5.81
C ASN A 124 0.23 20.87 6.34
N GLY A 125 -0.50 20.05 7.08
CA GLY A 125 -1.77 20.42 7.69
C GLY A 125 -2.99 20.33 6.78
N LYS A 126 -2.85 19.98 5.52
CA LYS A 126 -3.96 19.84 4.56
C LYS A 126 -4.20 18.38 4.19
N ASN A 127 -5.47 18.02 4.00
CA ASN A 127 -5.81 16.74 3.42
C ASN A 127 -4.97 16.50 2.16
N ILE A 128 -4.36 15.33 2.03
CA ILE A 128 -3.44 15.03 0.93
C ILE A 128 -4.08 15.23 -0.45
N LEU A 129 -5.36 14.96 -0.61
CA LEU A 129 -6.07 15.17 -1.88
C LEU A 129 -6.14 16.65 -2.24
N ASP A 130 -6.45 17.51 -1.28
CA ASP A 130 -6.48 18.96 -1.46
C ASP A 130 -5.06 19.49 -1.66
N TRP A 131 -4.09 18.95 -0.94
CA TRP A 131 -2.68 19.31 -1.09
C TRP A 131 -2.18 19.01 -2.51
N PHE A 132 -2.47 17.82 -3.05
CA PHE A 132 -2.12 17.48 -4.43
C PHE A 132 -2.76 18.43 -5.44
N ARG A 133 -4.05 18.70 -5.28
CA ARG A 133 -4.79 19.62 -6.15
C ARG A 133 -4.12 20.99 -6.18
N GLU A 134 -3.79 21.51 -5.03
CA GLU A 134 -3.13 22.81 -4.89
C GLU A 134 -1.74 22.83 -5.54
N GLN A 135 -0.94 21.78 -5.33
CA GLN A 135 0.40 21.69 -5.93
C GLN A 135 0.33 21.60 -7.44
N PHE A 136 -0.58 20.80 -7.99
CA PHE A 136 -0.73 20.70 -9.44
C PHE A 136 -1.30 21.95 -10.06
N GLU A 137 -2.20 22.64 -9.40
CA GLU A 137 -2.69 23.96 -9.85
C GLU A 137 -1.56 24.99 -9.90
N ARG A 138 -0.69 25.00 -8.91
CA ARG A 138 0.50 25.89 -8.92
C ARG A 138 1.42 25.60 -10.08
N LEU A 139 1.65 24.34 -10.40
CA LEU A 139 2.45 23.95 -11.56
C LEU A 139 1.81 24.43 -12.87
N LEU A 140 0.51 24.29 -13.02
CA LEU A 140 -0.22 24.77 -14.18
C LEU A 140 -0.18 26.29 -14.30
N ARG A 141 -0.27 27.01 -13.20
CA ARG A 141 -0.15 28.48 -13.19
C ARG A 141 1.21 28.97 -13.63
N ARG A 142 2.27 28.23 -13.36
CA ARG A 142 3.63 28.57 -13.83
C ARG A 142 3.74 28.50 -15.36
N ILE A 143 2.96 27.62 -15.99
CA ILE A 143 2.96 27.43 -17.44
C ILE A 143 1.98 28.40 -18.13
N ARG A 144 0.77 28.58 -17.58
CA ARG A 144 -0.31 29.40 -18.14
C ARG A 144 0.03 30.88 -18.33
N PRO A 145 0.74 31.60 -17.44
CA PRO A 145 1.02 33.02 -17.62
C PRO A 145 1.77 33.32 -18.91
N THR A 146 2.63 32.42 -19.36
CA THR A 146 3.39 32.56 -20.59
C THR A 146 2.51 32.51 -21.84
N ILE A 147 1.41 31.78 -21.77
CA ILE A 147 0.45 31.61 -22.88
C ILE A 147 -0.64 32.69 -22.85
N GLN A 148 -1.06 33.12 -21.66
CA GLN A 148 -2.19 34.05 -21.49
C GLN A 148 -1.79 35.51 -21.72
N GLN A 149 -0.54 35.92 -21.47
CA GLN A 149 -0.12 37.29 -21.62
C GLN A 149 -0.27 37.84 -23.05
N PRO A 150 0.08 37.12 -24.13
CA PRO A 150 -0.16 37.56 -25.48
C PRO A 150 -1.66 37.79 -25.79
N GLN A 151 -2.54 36.95 -25.27
CA GLN A 151 -3.98 37.09 -25.45
C GLN A 151 -4.54 38.31 -24.74
N ARG A 152 -4.04 38.64 -23.56
CA ARG A 152 -4.45 39.86 -22.83
C ARG A 152 -4.02 41.11 -23.55
N LYS A 153 -2.82 41.12 -24.12
CA LYS A 153 -2.36 42.26 -24.94
C LYS A 153 -3.22 42.48 -26.17
N ASN A 154 -3.62 41.40 -26.84
CA ASN A 154 -4.52 41.48 -28.00
C ASN A 154 -5.89 42.03 -27.64
N LYS A 155 -6.42 41.69 -26.48
CA LYS A 155 -7.68 42.25 -26.00
C LYS A 155 -7.57 43.75 -25.70
N GLY A 156 -6.44 44.21 -25.25
CA GLY A 156 -6.20 45.60 -24.99
C GLY A 156 -6.24 46.47 -26.27
N PHE A 157 -5.87 45.91 -27.39
CA PHE A 157 -5.92 46.62 -28.68
C PHE A 157 -7.30 46.77 -29.30
N LYS A 158 -8.26 46.02 -28.83
CA LYS A 158 -9.66 46.10 -29.31
C LYS A 158 -10.46 47.24 -28.69
N LEU A 159 -9.88 47.86 -27.73
CA LEU A 159 -10.45 49.05 -27.10
C LEU A 159 -10.03 50.31 -27.83
#